data_aa785a61dbb383acc37c72cde033df6f
#
_entry.id   aa785a61dbb383acc37c72cde033df6f
#
_cell.length_a   1.000
_cell.length_b   1.000
_cell.length_c   1.000
_cell.angle_alpha   90.00
_cell.angle_beta   90.00
_cell.angle_gamma   90.00
#
_symmetry.space_group_name_H-M   'P 1'
#
loop_
_entity.id
_entity.type
_entity.pdbx_description
1 polymer ?
#
loop_
_entity_poly.entity_id
_entity_poly.type
_entity_poly.pdbx_seq_one_letter_code
_entity_poly.pdbx_strand_id
1 'polypeptide(L)'
;MDQLIEGYRIFRETYFQRHREMFEELAQGQAPKAMVISCCDSRVEPGLIFNAQPGAIFTLRNVANLVPPYAPDDRHHSTSAAIEFAVRALKVRHIIVMG
;
A
#
# COMPACT_ATOMS: atom_id res chain seq x y z
N MET A 1 14.96 6.40 -16.95
CA MET A 1 15.48 6.40 -15.57
C MET A 1 15.67 7.81 -15.04
N ASP A 2 16.21 8.71 -15.85
CA ASP A 2 16.44 10.09 -15.42
C ASP A 2 15.18 10.81 -14.96
N GLN A 3 14.05 10.57 -15.62
CA GLN A 3 12.76 11.16 -15.22
C GLN A 3 12.29 10.66 -13.85
N LEU A 4 12.56 9.40 -13.51
CA LEU A 4 12.19 8.85 -12.22
C LEU A 4 13.07 9.40 -11.10
N ILE A 5 14.36 9.56 -11.36
CA ILE A 5 15.29 10.16 -10.39
C ILE A 5 14.91 11.62 -10.16
N GLU A 6 14.62 12.36 -11.22
CA GLU A 6 14.18 13.76 -11.12
C GLU A 6 12.86 13.87 -10.36
N GLY A 7 11.91 12.95 -10.62
CA GLY A 7 10.65 12.90 -9.90
C GLY A 7 10.83 12.66 -8.41
N TYR A 8 11.75 11.77 -8.04
CA TYR A 8 12.10 11.54 -6.63
C TYR A 8 12.70 12.79 -5.98
N ARG A 9 13.59 13.49 -6.70
CA ARG A 9 14.18 14.72 -6.20
C ARG A 9 13.11 15.79 -5.94
N ILE A 10 12.16 15.92 -6.86
CA ILE A 10 11.04 16.86 -6.70
C ILE A 10 10.19 16.46 -5.49
N PHE A 11 9.89 15.18 -5.33
CA PHE A 11 9.16 14.67 -4.16
C PHE A 11 9.86 15.08 -2.86
N ARG A 12 11.16 14.83 -2.75
CA ARG A 12 11.93 15.15 -1.54
C ARG A 12 11.92 16.64 -1.22
N GLU A 13 12.00 17.48 -2.24
CA GLU A 13 12.12 18.93 -2.05
C GLU A 13 10.78 19.63 -1.91
N THR A 14 9.67 18.98 -2.27
CA THR A 14 8.33 19.60 -2.24
C THR A 14 7.38 18.84 -1.33
N TYR A 15 6.79 17.74 -1.81
CA TYR A 15 5.74 17.02 -1.07
C TYR A 15 6.24 16.53 0.30
N PHE A 16 7.42 15.92 0.33
CA PHE A 16 7.99 15.41 1.56
C PHE A 16 8.20 16.51 2.58
N GLN A 17 8.70 17.66 2.17
CA GLN A 17 8.93 18.79 3.07
C GLN A 17 7.62 19.40 3.58
N ARG A 18 6.61 19.52 2.71
CA ARG A 18 5.29 20.04 3.12
C ARG A 18 4.59 19.16 4.12
N HIS A 19 4.80 17.85 4.05
CA HIS A 19 4.13 16.85 4.87
C HIS A 19 5.09 16.16 5.83
N ARG A 20 6.14 16.85 6.25
CA ARG A 20 7.19 16.27 7.08
C ARG A 20 6.67 15.68 8.37
N GLU A 21 5.76 16.35 9.06
CA GLU A 21 5.16 15.84 10.30
C GLU A 21 4.40 14.53 10.05
N MET A 22 3.65 14.45 8.96
CA MET A 22 2.93 13.24 8.58
C MET A 22 3.91 12.06 8.39
N PHE A 23 5.02 12.29 7.67
CA PHE A 23 6.01 11.24 7.46
C PHE A 23 6.76 10.87 8.74
N GLU A 24 7.00 11.81 9.62
CA GLU A 24 7.60 11.53 10.92
C GLU A 24 6.68 10.65 11.78
N GLU A 25 5.39 10.92 11.79
CA GLU A 25 4.42 10.08 12.47
C GLU A 25 4.34 8.69 11.85
N LEU A 26 4.33 8.60 10.51
CA LEU A 26 4.30 7.32 9.81
C LEU A 26 5.56 6.49 10.06
N ALA A 27 6.70 7.13 10.30
CA ALA A 27 7.92 6.42 10.67
C ALA A 27 7.79 5.67 12.01
N GLN A 28 6.88 6.11 12.87
CA GLN A 28 6.61 5.46 14.17
C GLN A 28 5.57 4.34 14.06
N GLY A 29 4.72 4.37 13.05
CA GLY A 29 3.71 3.34 12.85
C GLY A 29 2.67 3.79 11.83
N GLN A 30 1.77 2.86 11.49
CA GLN A 30 0.69 3.10 10.55
C GLN A 30 -0.62 2.54 11.09
N ALA A 31 -1.72 3.14 10.71
CA ALA A 31 -3.05 2.70 11.11
C ALA A 31 -4.04 2.82 9.95
N PRO A 32 -3.82 2.12 8.83
CA PRO A 32 -4.75 2.15 7.70
C PRO A 32 -6.07 1.49 8.10
N LYS A 33 -7.18 2.03 7.58
CA LYS A 33 -8.50 1.48 7.87
C LYS A 33 -8.94 0.42 6.86
N ALA A 34 -8.28 0.36 5.73
CA ALA A 34 -8.62 -0.57 4.66
C ALA A 34 -7.36 -1.19 4.06
N MET A 35 -7.50 -2.46 3.63
CA MET A 35 -6.55 -3.11 2.75
C MET A 35 -7.11 -3.10 1.34
N VAL A 36 -6.27 -2.80 0.36
CA VAL A 36 -6.64 -2.84 -1.06
C VAL A 36 -5.77 -3.90 -1.75
N ILE A 37 -6.41 -4.87 -2.37
CA ILE A 37 -5.74 -5.87 -3.22
C ILE A 37 -6.03 -5.51 -4.66
N SER A 38 -5.00 -5.15 -5.41
CA SER A 38 -5.15 -4.58 -6.74
C SER A 38 -4.20 -5.23 -7.74
N CYS A 39 -4.48 -4.99 -9.01
CA CYS A 39 -3.57 -5.41 -10.08
C CYS A 39 -2.29 -4.59 -10.09
N CYS A 40 -1.18 -5.20 -10.48
CA CYS A 40 0.09 -4.49 -10.64
C CYS A 40 0.19 -3.73 -11.97
N ASP A 41 -0.86 -3.74 -12.78
CA ASP A 41 -0.94 -2.97 -14.02
C ASP A 41 -0.70 -1.47 -13.71
N SER A 42 0.21 -0.84 -14.47
CA SER A 42 0.63 0.54 -14.21
C SER A 42 -0.48 1.57 -14.35
N ARG A 43 -1.58 1.22 -15.00
CA ARG A 43 -2.73 2.11 -15.18
C ARG A 43 -3.66 2.13 -13.97
N VAL A 44 -3.56 1.12 -13.10
CA VAL A 44 -4.32 1.07 -11.86
C VAL A 44 -3.42 1.53 -10.73
N GLU A 45 -3.75 2.65 -10.12
CA GLU A 45 -2.97 3.20 -9.01
C GLU A 45 -3.92 3.49 -7.85
N PRO A 46 -4.06 2.55 -6.90
CA PRO A 46 -5.07 2.66 -5.83
C PRO A 46 -4.98 3.95 -5.02
N GLY A 47 -3.78 4.38 -4.66
CA GLY A 47 -3.61 5.62 -3.91
C GLY A 47 -4.16 6.83 -4.64
N LEU A 48 -3.95 6.89 -5.95
CA LEU A 48 -4.47 7.97 -6.78
C LEU A 48 -5.98 7.85 -6.96
N ILE A 49 -6.47 6.64 -7.27
CA ILE A 49 -7.90 6.41 -7.53
C ILE A 49 -8.74 6.75 -6.31
N PHE A 50 -8.30 6.40 -5.12
CA PHE A 50 -9.02 6.68 -3.88
C PHE A 50 -8.63 8.01 -3.25
N ASN A 51 -7.76 8.79 -3.90
CA ASN A 51 -7.25 10.03 -3.32
C ASN A 51 -6.73 9.81 -1.90
N ALA A 52 -5.96 8.74 -1.72
CA ALA A 52 -5.48 8.32 -0.42
C ALA A 52 -4.08 8.85 -0.16
N GLN A 53 -3.88 9.45 1.00
CA GLN A 53 -2.55 9.89 1.44
C GLN A 53 -1.74 8.69 1.94
N PRO A 54 -0.40 8.81 2.02
CA PRO A 54 0.43 7.77 2.61
C PRO A 54 -0.10 7.34 3.98
N GLY A 55 -0.16 6.05 4.20
CA GLY A 55 -0.67 5.47 5.44
C GLY A 55 -2.18 5.25 5.50
N ALA A 56 -2.96 5.79 4.54
CA ALA A 56 -4.41 5.67 4.57
C ALA A 56 -4.91 4.28 4.18
N ILE A 57 -4.22 3.61 3.27
CA ILE A 57 -4.57 2.25 2.82
C ILE A 57 -3.33 1.35 2.86
N PHE A 58 -3.56 0.08 3.16
CA PHE A 58 -2.53 -0.96 3.11
C PHE A 58 -2.70 -1.72 1.82
N THR A 59 -1.77 -1.58 0.88
CA THR A 59 -1.97 -2.04 -0.49
C THR A 59 -1.08 -3.24 -0.82
N LEU A 60 -1.71 -4.30 -1.36
CA LEU A 60 -1.02 -5.40 -2.00
C LEU A 60 -1.36 -5.38 -3.49
N ARG A 61 -0.36 -5.50 -4.34
CA ARG A 61 -0.56 -5.58 -5.79
C ARG A 61 0.07 -6.84 -6.34
N ASN A 62 -0.68 -7.54 -7.20
CA ASN A 62 -0.20 -8.74 -7.86
C ASN A 62 -0.74 -8.80 -9.29
N VAL A 63 -0.40 -9.84 -10.03
CA VAL A 63 -0.92 -10.00 -11.39
C VAL A 63 -2.40 -10.37 -11.30
N ALA A 64 -3.26 -9.53 -11.89
CA ALA A 64 -4.69 -9.72 -12.00
C ALA A 64 -5.46 -9.70 -10.67
N ASN A 65 -4.94 -9.00 -9.66
CA ASN A 65 -5.62 -8.83 -8.35
C ASN A 65 -6.17 -10.14 -7.77
N LEU A 66 -5.36 -11.20 -7.83
CA LEU A 66 -5.78 -12.53 -7.39
C LEU A 66 -5.73 -12.67 -5.87
N VAL A 67 -6.75 -13.34 -5.33
CA VAL A 67 -6.81 -13.69 -3.91
C VAL A 67 -6.97 -15.20 -3.80
N PRO A 68 -5.85 -15.94 -3.69
CA PRO A 68 -5.93 -17.40 -3.52
C PRO A 68 -6.48 -17.76 -2.14
N PRO A 69 -6.89 -19.02 -1.92
CA PRO A 69 -7.28 -19.47 -0.59
C PRO A 69 -6.21 -19.18 0.45
N TYR A 70 -6.63 -18.80 1.64
CA TYR A 70 -5.71 -18.48 2.72
C TYR A 70 -4.87 -19.73 3.09
N ALA A 71 -3.55 -19.56 3.11
CA ALA A 71 -2.61 -20.66 3.37
C ALA A 71 -1.52 -20.17 4.35
N PRO A 72 -1.77 -20.26 5.67
CA PRO A 72 -0.86 -19.74 6.68
C PRO A 72 0.22 -20.76 7.08
N ASP A 73 0.93 -21.32 6.12
CA ASP A 73 2.08 -22.21 6.39
C ASP A 73 3.41 -21.45 6.24
N ASP A 74 4.54 -22.16 6.41
CA ASP A 74 5.88 -21.57 6.32
C ASP A 74 6.37 -21.38 4.88
N ARG A 75 5.53 -21.58 3.88
CA ARG A 75 5.88 -21.32 2.49
C ARG A 75 5.65 -19.85 2.13
N HIS A 76 6.13 -19.46 0.96
CA HIS A 76 6.03 -18.08 0.49
C HIS A 76 4.63 -17.80 -0.08
N HIS A 77 3.70 -17.44 0.78
CA HIS A 77 2.34 -17.04 0.41
C HIS A 77 2.15 -15.55 0.69
N SER A 78 2.64 -14.68 -0.23
CA SER A 78 2.67 -13.25 -0.01
C SER A 78 1.29 -12.62 0.20
N THR A 79 0.28 -13.09 -0.54
CA THR A 79 -1.09 -12.57 -0.37
C THR A 79 -1.66 -12.95 0.99
N SER A 80 -1.52 -14.22 1.39
CA SER A 80 -1.97 -14.67 2.71
C SER A 80 -1.23 -13.94 3.83
N ALA A 81 0.07 -13.75 3.69
CA ALA A 81 0.87 -13.03 4.68
C ALA A 81 0.42 -11.57 4.81
N ALA A 82 0.15 -10.90 3.70
CA ALA A 82 -0.32 -9.51 3.70
C ALA A 82 -1.71 -9.40 4.34
N ILE A 83 -2.62 -10.31 4.03
CA ILE A 83 -3.96 -10.33 4.63
C ILE A 83 -3.86 -10.57 6.13
N GLU A 84 -3.05 -11.53 6.55
CA GLU A 84 -2.86 -11.82 7.97
C GLU A 84 -2.33 -10.60 8.72
N PHE A 85 -1.32 -9.94 8.18
CA PHE A 85 -0.77 -8.73 8.79
C PHE A 85 -1.81 -7.62 8.85
N ALA A 86 -2.55 -7.39 7.77
CA ALA A 86 -3.59 -6.36 7.72
C ALA A 86 -4.68 -6.60 8.76
N VAL A 87 -5.15 -7.85 8.89
CA VAL A 87 -6.25 -8.20 9.78
C VAL A 87 -5.79 -8.25 11.24
N ARG A 88 -4.68 -8.93 11.50
CA ARG A 88 -4.24 -9.20 12.88
C ARG A 88 -3.41 -8.08 13.49
N ALA A 89 -2.48 -7.52 12.74
CA ALA A 89 -1.59 -6.48 13.25
C ALA A 89 -2.16 -5.08 13.04
N LEU A 90 -2.60 -4.77 11.83
CA LEU A 90 -3.12 -3.44 11.51
C LEU A 90 -4.59 -3.27 11.83
N LYS A 91 -5.33 -4.36 11.94
CA LYS A 91 -6.76 -4.37 12.29
C LYS A 91 -7.60 -3.52 11.36
N VAL A 92 -7.36 -3.68 10.06
CA VAL A 92 -8.14 -2.98 9.03
C VAL A 92 -9.62 -3.39 9.13
N ARG A 93 -10.51 -2.47 8.78
CA ARG A 93 -11.95 -2.69 8.83
C ARG A 93 -12.52 -3.20 7.52
N HIS A 94 -11.83 -2.96 6.42
CA HIS A 94 -12.31 -3.29 5.09
C HIS A 94 -11.19 -3.91 4.26
N ILE A 95 -11.55 -4.87 3.42
CA ILE A 95 -10.66 -5.41 2.39
C ILE A 95 -11.36 -5.20 1.06
N ILE A 96 -10.70 -4.48 0.15
CA ILE A 96 -11.22 -4.13 -1.16
C ILE A 96 -10.37 -4.85 -2.20
N VAL A 97 -11.04 -5.58 -3.10
CA VAL A 97 -10.38 -6.21 -4.25
C VAL A 97 -10.81 -5.46 -5.49
N MET A 98 -9.86 -4.93 -6.24
CA MET A 98 -10.16 -4.12 -7.42
C MET A 98 -9.23 -4.46 -8.59
N GLY A 99 -9.76 -4.38 -9.78
CA GLY A 99 -9.00 -4.58 -11.02
C GLY A 99 -8.22 -3.37 -11.48
#